data_3400756d88feec9c31cd95870ada4786
#
_entry.id   3400756d88feec9c31cd95870ada4786
#
_cell.length_a   1.000
_cell.length_b   1.000
_cell.length_c   1.000
_cell.angle_alpha   90.00
_cell.angle_beta   90.00
_cell.angle_gamma   90.00
#
_symmetry.space_group_name_H-M   'P 1'
#
loop_
_entity.id
_entity.type
_entity.pdbx_description
1 polymer ?
#
loop_
_entity_poly.entity_id
_entity_poly.type
_entity_poly.pdbx_seq_one_letter_code
_entity_poly.pdbx_strand_id
1 'polypeptide(L)'
;MWKSTPAALLAAAPLPVVTSTPVLQKEYIYAGSALVAVADPGANPGQVTDLAVWRLSGSTATWYVVNGETGAQSTQQWGSAGDVPAPGDYDGDAKVDFAVYRASNGTWYIQRSTDGALVTQQFGLVDDKPVPADFDGDGRSDIAIFRPSSATWYILNSSGGSIVTQQFGATGDVTVPSDYDGDGKADLAVWRSSTSSWNIRQSSDGNTRTQSWGISTDKPVPGDYDGDGKTDVACWRTSDNTWYILNSSNSTTSAITWGDQSTDKTVQGDYDADGKTDVAVWRDTTGVWYIRKSSDGSMRADAWGQHGDTPVPAPYRR
;
A
#
# COMPACT_ATOMS: atom_id res chain seq x y z
N MET A 1 -77.38 -16.17 -7.00
CA MET A 1 -76.25 -16.76 -6.23
C MET A 1 -74.94 -16.41 -6.97
N TRP A 2 -74.28 -15.47 -6.50
CA TRP A 2 -72.93 -15.12 -7.04
C TRP A 2 -71.87 -15.79 -6.14
N LYS A 3 -71.06 -16.66 -6.73
CA LYS A 3 -69.92 -17.25 -6.07
C LYS A 3 -68.72 -16.30 -6.24
N SER A 4 -68.25 -15.74 -5.14
CA SER A 4 -66.99 -14.97 -5.08
C SER A 4 -65.81 -15.95 -5.03
N THR A 5 -64.92 -15.83 -6.00
CA THR A 5 -63.63 -16.51 -6.03
C THR A 5 -62.66 -15.76 -5.11
N PRO A 6 -61.92 -16.38 -4.23
CA PRO A 6 -60.95 -15.67 -3.41
C PRO A 6 -59.71 -15.29 -4.28
N ALA A 7 -59.26 -14.03 -4.14
CA ALA A 7 -58.06 -13.55 -4.74
C ALA A 7 -56.83 -14.29 -4.15
N ALA A 8 -56.03 -14.87 -5.01
CA ALA A 8 -54.76 -15.46 -4.64
C ALA A 8 -53.77 -14.34 -4.25
N LEU A 9 -53.28 -14.40 -3.01
CA LEU A 9 -52.22 -13.56 -2.51
C LEU A 9 -50.95 -13.94 -3.28
N LEU A 10 -50.46 -13.06 -4.19
CA LEU A 10 -49.14 -13.22 -4.76
C LEU A 10 -48.12 -12.97 -3.63
N ALA A 11 -47.42 -14.02 -3.25
CA ALA A 11 -46.22 -13.87 -2.41
C ALA A 11 -45.16 -13.05 -3.13
N ALA A 12 -44.77 -11.92 -2.55
CA ALA A 12 -43.69 -11.12 -3.06
C ALA A 12 -42.42 -11.97 -3.11
N ALA A 13 -41.75 -11.99 -4.27
CA ALA A 13 -40.46 -12.67 -4.40
C ALA A 13 -39.44 -11.99 -3.45
N PRO A 14 -38.59 -12.78 -2.77
CA PRO A 14 -37.55 -12.18 -1.93
C PRO A 14 -36.63 -11.32 -2.79
N LEU A 15 -36.37 -10.10 -2.32
CA LEU A 15 -35.39 -9.20 -2.95
C LEU A 15 -34.02 -9.91 -2.98
N PRO A 16 -33.25 -9.76 -4.06
CA PRO A 16 -31.92 -10.33 -4.12
C PRO A 16 -31.09 -9.73 -2.98
N VAL A 17 -30.51 -10.59 -2.14
CA VAL A 17 -29.48 -10.20 -1.19
C VAL A 17 -28.27 -9.82 -2.02
N VAL A 18 -28.01 -8.54 -2.13
CA VAL A 18 -26.74 -8.04 -2.68
C VAL A 18 -25.69 -8.33 -1.61
N THR A 19 -25.00 -9.45 -1.75
CA THR A 19 -23.77 -9.69 -1.02
C THR A 19 -22.72 -8.78 -1.66
N SER A 20 -22.49 -7.60 -1.08
CA SER A 20 -21.31 -6.82 -1.41
C SER A 20 -20.09 -7.63 -0.98
N THR A 21 -19.29 -8.09 -1.92
CA THR A 21 -17.93 -8.57 -1.64
C THR A 21 -17.18 -7.42 -0.96
N PRO A 22 -16.48 -7.68 0.16
CA PRO A 22 -15.60 -6.68 0.73
C PRO A 22 -14.61 -6.22 -0.35
N VAL A 23 -14.41 -4.91 -0.46
CA VAL A 23 -13.48 -4.33 -1.42
C VAL A 23 -12.32 -3.81 -0.60
N LEU A 24 -11.12 -4.27 -0.91
CA LEU A 24 -9.88 -3.69 -0.38
C LEU A 24 -9.90 -2.19 -0.70
N GLN A 25 -9.83 -1.32 0.31
CA GLN A 25 -9.96 0.12 0.11
C GLN A 25 -8.64 0.74 -0.33
N LYS A 26 -7.54 0.38 0.34
CA LYS A 26 -6.18 0.86 0.00
C LYS A 26 -5.12 -0.09 0.52
N GLU A 27 -4.08 -0.26 -0.23
CA GLU A 27 -2.93 -1.05 0.15
C GLU A 27 -1.65 -0.21 0.10
N TYR A 28 -0.86 -0.28 1.16
CA TYR A 28 0.41 0.44 1.27
C TYR A 28 1.56 -0.55 1.16
N ILE A 29 2.40 -0.37 0.16
CA ILE A 29 3.43 -1.34 -0.20
C ILE A 29 4.79 -0.83 0.25
N TYR A 30 5.53 -1.68 0.96
CA TYR A 30 6.81 -1.35 1.54
C TYR A 30 7.93 -2.20 0.94
N ALA A 31 9.04 -1.58 0.53
CA ALA A 31 10.29 -2.28 0.26
C ALA A 31 11.22 -2.10 1.47
N GLY A 32 11.32 -3.16 2.27
CA GLY A 32 12.01 -3.08 3.56
C GLY A 32 11.22 -2.24 4.58
N SER A 33 11.80 -1.14 5.05
CA SER A 33 11.16 -0.20 5.98
C SER A 33 10.74 1.12 5.30
N ALA A 34 10.81 1.21 3.98
CA ALA A 34 10.40 2.37 3.23
C ALA A 34 9.07 2.10 2.52
N LEU A 35 8.10 2.98 2.70
CA LEU A 35 6.90 3.00 1.85
C LEU A 35 7.35 3.29 0.42
N VAL A 36 7.05 2.41 -0.52
CA VAL A 36 7.46 2.55 -1.92
C VAL A 36 6.29 2.68 -2.88
N ALA A 37 5.09 2.32 -2.44
CA ALA A 37 3.87 2.47 -3.24
C ALA A 37 2.64 2.50 -2.35
N VAL A 38 1.57 3.05 -2.88
CA VAL A 38 0.21 2.96 -2.35
C VAL A 38 -0.64 2.32 -3.44
N ALA A 39 -1.22 1.17 -3.17
CA ALA A 39 -2.26 0.59 -4.01
C ALA A 39 -3.61 1.10 -3.49
N ASP A 40 -4.37 1.73 -4.35
CA ASP A 40 -5.72 2.17 -4.04
C ASP A 40 -6.73 1.35 -4.86
N PRO A 41 -7.25 0.25 -4.32
CA PRO A 41 -8.27 -0.55 -4.98
C PRO A 41 -9.68 0.06 -4.88
N GLY A 42 -9.85 1.17 -4.12
CA GLY A 42 -11.16 1.76 -3.82
C GLY A 42 -11.95 2.25 -5.02
N ALA A 43 -11.31 2.49 -6.16
CA ALA A 43 -12.01 2.92 -7.37
C ALA A 43 -12.51 1.76 -8.24
N ASN A 44 -11.94 0.54 -8.11
CA ASN A 44 -12.41 -0.65 -8.84
C ASN A 44 -12.09 -1.93 -8.07
N PRO A 45 -13.10 -2.62 -7.54
CA PRO A 45 -12.93 -3.95 -6.99
C PRO A 45 -12.33 -4.90 -8.05
N GLY A 46 -11.26 -5.59 -7.70
CA GLY A 46 -10.57 -6.52 -8.58
C GLY A 46 -9.41 -5.91 -9.38
N GLN A 47 -8.80 -4.83 -8.91
CA GLN A 47 -7.58 -4.29 -9.54
C GLN A 47 -6.35 -5.09 -9.10
N VAL A 48 -5.66 -5.68 -10.08
CA VAL A 48 -4.43 -6.46 -9.85
C VAL A 48 -3.23 -5.54 -9.66
N THR A 49 -2.42 -5.82 -8.65
CA THR A 49 -1.11 -5.15 -8.46
C THR A 49 -0.15 -5.49 -9.61
N ASP A 50 0.44 -4.47 -10.21
CA ASP A 50 1.45 -4.62 -11.26
C ASP A 50 2.83 -4.97 -10.66
N LEU A 51 3.63 -5.72 -11.41
CA LEU A 51 5.03 -5.94 -11.05
C LEU A 51 5.87 -4.77 -11.57
N ALA A 52 6.44 -4.00 -10.68
CA ALA A 52 7.23 -2.85 -11.08
C ALA A 52 8.57 -2.77 -10.34
N VAL A 53 9.61 -2.37 -11.07
CA VAL A 53 10.91 -2.06 -10.50
C VAL A 53 11.40 -0.70 -10.98
N TRP A 54 12.05 0.03 -10.08
CA TRP A 54 12.74 1.27 -10.35
C TRP A 54 14.24 1.02 -10.41
N ARG A 55 14.88 1.37 -11.54
CA ARG A 55 16.30 1.10 -11.81
C ARG A 55 17.05 2.37 -12.02
N LEU A 56 18.13 2.56 -11.27
CA LEU A 56 19.08 3.60 -11.48
C LEU A 56 20.17 3.16 -12.46
N SER A 57 20.40 3.95 -13.52
CA SER A 57 21.48 3.75 -14.48
C SER A 57 22.23 5.07 -14.66
N GLY A 58 23.44 5.15 -14.10
CA GLY A 58 24.18 6.41 -14.03
C GLY A 58 23.43 7.47 -13.22
N SER A 59 23.07 8.58 -13.84
CA SER A 59 22.34 9.68 -13.18
C SER A 59 20.81 9.64 -13.40
N THR A 60 20.32 8.70 -14.21
CA THR A 60 18.90 8.63 -14.57
C THR A 60 18.26 7.36 -14.04
N ALA A 61 16.97 7.42 -13.73
CA ALA A 61 16.21 6.28 -13.28
C ALA A 61 15.08 5.94 -14.26
N THR A 62 14.76 4.66 -14.34
CA THR A 62 13.72 4.13 -15.22
C THR A 62 12.82 3.17 -14.44
N TRP A 63 11.53 3.33 -14.60
CA TRP A 63 10.50 2.42 -14.14
C TRP A 63 10.27 1.35 -15.19
N TYR A 64 10.25 0.09 -14.80
CA TYR A 64 9.90 -1.05 -15.63
C TYR A 64 8.67 -1.69 -15.03
N VAL A 65 7.57 -1.73 -15.76
CA VAL A 65 6.27 -2.19 -15.27
C VAL A 65 5.72 -3.32 -16.13
N VAL A 66 5.24 -4.38 -15.49
CA VAL A 66 4.40 -5.43 -16.09
C VAL A 66 3.00 -5.29 -15.53
N ASN A 67 2.03 -5.03 -16.40
CA ASN A 67 0.64 -4.97 -16.00
C ASN A 67 0.17 -6.33 -15.45
N GLY A 68 -0.38 -6.35 -14.24
CA GLY A 68 -0.74 -7.56 -13.52
C GLY A 68 -1.85 -8.38 -14.21
N GLU A 69 -2.77 -7.71 -14.91
CA GLU A 69 -3.89 -8.35 -15.61
C GLU A 69 -3.50 -8.87 -16.99
N THR A 70 -2.83 -8.03 -17.78
CA THR A 70 -2.59 -8.30 -19.21
C THR A 70 -1.21 -8.86 -19.51
N GLY A 71 -0.26 -8.72 -18.58
CA GLY A 71 1.15 -9.03 -18.81
C GLY A 71 1.86 -8.04 -19.73
N ALA A 72 1.22 -6.94 -20.12
CA ALA A 72 1.82 -5.93 -20.98
C ALA A 72 2.97 -5.22 -20.26
N GLN A 73 4.11 -5.09 -20.96
CA GLN A 73 5.30 -4.46 -20.42
C GLN A 73 5.41 -3.01 -20.88
N SER A 74 5.92 -2.16 -20.00
CA SER A 74 6.18 -0.77 -20.30
C SER A 74 7.37 -0.24 -19.53
N THR A 75 7.94 0.85 -20.02
CA THR A 75 9.04 1.55 -19.37
C THR A 75 8.78 3.04 -19.36
N GLN A 76 9.13 3.70 -18.26
CA GLN A 76 9.08 5.15 -18.13
C GLN A 76 10.37 5.64 -17.50
N GLN A 77 11.11 6.47 -18.21
CA GLN A 77 12.27 7.15 -17.65
C GLN A 77 11.78 8.28 -16.74
N TRP A 78 11.96 8.12 -15.44
CA TRP A 78 11.53 9.11 -14.44
C TRP A 78 12.32 8.98 -13.15
N GLY A 79 12.96 10.08 -12.75
CA GLY A 79 13.81 10.15 -11.59
C GLY A 79 15.30 10.30 -11.93
N SER A 80 16.07 10.56 -10.91
CA SER A 80 17.53 10.78 -10.97
C SER A 80 18.21 10.12 -9.77
N ALA A 81 19.53 10.06 -9.81
CA ALA A 81 20.33 9.59 -8.67
C ALA A 81 20.05 10.43 -7.43
N GLY A 82 19.80 9.76 -6.31
CA GLY A 82 19.47 10.39 -5.03
C GLY A 82 17.98 10.70 -4.84
N ASP A 83 17.14 10.43 -5.84
CA ASP A 83 15.69 10.47 -5.67
C ASP A 83 15.20 9.22 -4.95
N VAL A 84 14.08 9.34 -4.26
CA VAL A 84 13.36 8.24 -3.62
C VAL A 84 12.06 8.03 -4.37
N PRO A 85 11.76 6.83 -4.90
CA PRO A 85 10.47 6.57 -5.52
C PRO A 85 9.34 6.74 -4.50
N ALA A 86 8.29 7.40 -4.91
CA ALA A 86 7.12 7.71 -4.09
C ALA A 86 5.83 7.63 -4.94
N PRO A 87 5.57 6.48 -5.59
CA PRO A 87 4.39 6.32 -6.43
C PRO A 87 3.10 6.47 -5.62
N GLY A 88 2.06 6.97 -6.26
CA GLY A 88 0.72 7.16 -5.70
C GLY A 88 -0.22 7.69 -6.77
N ASP A 89 -1.50 7.58 -6.57
CA ASP A 89 -2.51 8.24 -7.42
C ASP A 89 -2.69 9.68 -6.93
N TYR A 90 -1.97 10.62 -7.52
CA TYR A 90 -2.03 12.03 -7.12
C TYR A 90 -3.07 12.83 -7.93
N ASP A 91 -3.57 12.30 -9.03
CA ASP A 91 -4.54 12.99 -9.88
C ASP A 91 -5.96 12.43 -9.81
N GLY A 92 -6.16 11.27 -9.15
CA GLY A 92 -7.46 10.71 -8.83
C GLY A 92 -8.10 9.92 -9.98
N ASP A 93 -7.27 9.38 -10.90
CA ASP A 93 -7.75 8.54 -12.00
C ASP A 93 -7.73 7.03 -11.66
N ALA A 94 -7.41 6.71 -10.41
CA ALA A 94 -7.25 5.38 -9.85
C ALA A 94 -6.12 4.57 -10.50
N LYS A 95 -5.13 5.23 -11.10
CA LYS A 95 -3.86 4.65 -11.51
C LYS A 95 -2.74 5.35 -10.75
N VAL A 96 -1.67 4.61 -10.54
CA VAL A 96 -0.51 5.17 -9.85
C VAL A 96 0.32 6.01 -10.80
N ASP A 97 0.66 7.21 -10.35
CA ASP A 97 1.55 8.14 -11.03
C ASP A 97 3.01 7.79 -10.79
N PHE A 98 3.89 8.06 -11.76
CA PHE A 98 5.32 7.97 -11.55
C PHE A 98 5.80 9.18 -10.76
N ALA A 99 6.13 8.97 -9.50
CA ALA A 99 6.54 10.04 -8.62
C ALA A 99 7.85 9.73 -7.90
N VAL A 100 8.66 10.77 -7.70
CA VAL A 100 9.88 10.70 -6.90
C VAL A 100 9.98 11.91 -5.99
N TYR A 101 10.53 11.67 -4.80
CA TYR A 101 10.94 12.72 -3.87
C TYR A 101 12.46 12.94 -3.97
N ARG A 102 12.86 14.17 -4.25
CA ARG A 102 14.27 14.58 -4.28
C ARG A 102 14.66 15.21 -2.96
N ALA A 103 15.29 14.44 -2.10
CA ALA A 103 15.67 14.90 -0.77
C ALA A 103 16.65 16.11 -0.81
N SER A 104 17.53 16.20 -1.81
CA SER A 104 18.53 17.28 -1.93
C SER A 104 17.92 18.69 -2.01
N ASN A 105 16.67 18.81 -2.47
CA ASN A 105 15.96 20.09 -2.56
C ASN A 105 14.55 20.07 -1.97
N GLY A 106 14.14 18.95 -1.34
CA GLY A 106 12.81 18.79 -0.74
C GLY A 106 11.66 18.87 -1.74
N THR A 107 11.87 18.42 -2.99
CA THR A 107 10.89 18.57 -4.06
C THR A 107 10.37 17.23 -4.55
N TRP A 108 9.06 17.17 -4.72
CA TRP A 108 8.33 16.09 -5.35
C TRP A 108 8.22 16.36 -6.85
N TYR A 109 8.50 15.35 -7.66
CA TYR A 109 8.34 15.36 -9.11
C TYR A 109 7.38 14.24 -9.48
N ILE A 110 6.19 14.60 -9.98
CA ILE A 110 5.09 13.69 -10.26
C ILE A 110 4.75 13.78 -11.74
N GLN A 111 4.75 12.66 -12.44
CA GLN A 111 4.25 12.55 -13.80
C GLN A 111 2.88 11.88 -13.75
N ARG A 112 1.84 12.65 -14.02
CA ARG A 112 0.45 12.18 -13.95
C ARG A 112 0.17 11.11 -14.98
N SER A 113 -0.60 10.10 -14.58
CA SER A 113 -1.02 8.99 -15.44
C SER A 113 -2.06 9.40 -16.47
N THR A 114 -2.95 10.35 -16.16
CA THR A 114 -4.02 10.83 -17.05
C THR A 114 -3.52 11.49 -18.32
N ASP A 115 -2.52 12.36 -18.24
CA ASP A 115 -2.09 13.22 -19.36
C ASP A 115 -0.57 13.31 -19.52
N GLY A 116 0.21 12.63 -18.67
CA GLY A 116 1.67 12.69 -18.66
C GLY A 116 2.24 14.03 -18.21
N ALA A 117 1.43 14.95 -17.68
CA ALA A 117 1.90 16.25 -17.25
C ALA A 117 2.79 16.17 -16.03
N LEU A 118 3.82 17.02 -15.99
CA LEU A 118 4.70 17.16 -14.84
C LEU A 118 4.08 18.08 -13.80
N VAL A 119 3.96 17.58 -12.58
CA VAL A 119 3.68 18.38 -11.38
C VAL A 119 4.94 18.41 -10.51
N THR A 120 5.31 19.59 -10.04
CA THR A 120 6.42 19.78 -9.10
C THR A 120 5.92 20.49 -7.86
N GLN A 121 6.21 19.92 -6.70
CA GLN A 121 5.84 20.50 -5.42
C GLN A 121 7.01 20.48 -4.46
N GLN A 122 7.47 21.65 -4.04
CA GLN A 122 8.45 21.74 -2.97
C GLN A 122 7.74 21.52 -1.63
N PHE A 123 8.03 20.40 -0.99
CA PHE A 123 7.44 20.04 0.31
C PHE A 123 8.33 19.00 1.00
N GLY A 124 9.15 19.46 1.92
CA GLY A 124 10.10 18.64 2.67
C GLY A 124 11.48 19.24 2.79
N LEU A 125 12.35 18.57 3.50
CA LEU A 125 13.76 18.87 3.72
C LEU A 125 14.63 17.65 3.43
N VAL A 126 15.96 17.82 3.47
CA VAL A 126 16.96 16.80 3.06
C VAL A 126 16.80 15.45 3.79
N ASP A 127 16.50 15.45 5.07
CA ASP A 127 16.41 14.21 5.89
C ASP A 127 14.97 13.69 6.06
N ASP A 128 14.01 14.35 5.43
CA ASP A 128 12.61 13.92 5.49
C ASP A 128 12.41 12.67 4.64
N LYS A 129 11.47 11.82 5.07
CA LYS A 129 11.10 10.60 4.37
C LYS A 129 9.74 10.80 3.69
N PRO A 130 9.60 10.53 2.39
CA PRO A 130 8.30 10.55 1.74
C PRO A 130 7.42 9.45 2.31
N VAL A 131 6.17 9.78 2.58
CA VAL A 131 5.15 8.87 3.13
C VAL A 131 3.78 9.18 2.51
N PRO A 132 3.65 9.15 1.16
CA PRO A 132 2.40 9.47 0.49
C PRO A 132 1.29 8.51 0.92
N ALA A 133 0.10 9.03 1.10
CA ALA A 133 -1.13 8.28 1.38
C ALA A 133 -2.32 9.22 1.24
N ASP A 134 -3.53 8.70 1.16
CA ASP A 134 -4.74 9.51 1.23
C ASP A 134 -5.12 9.73 2.70
N PHE A 135 -4.67 10.84 3.28
CA PHE A 135 -4.95 11.19 4.67
C PHE A 135 -6.26 11.99 4.83
N ASP A 136 -6.77 12.58 3.75
CA ASP A 136 -8.00 13.39 3.81
C ASP A 136 -9.24 12.68 3.25
N GLY A 137 -9.07 11.52 2.57
CA GLY A 137 -10.17 10.66 2.12
C GLY A 137 -10.81 11.11 0.82
N ASP A 138 -10.09 11.87 -0.01
CA ASP A 138 -10.63 12.34 -1.29
C ASP A 138 -10.36 11.37 -2.47
N GLY A 139 -9.71 10.24 -2.21
CA GLY A 139 -9.36 9.23 -3.19
C GLY A 139 -8.02 9.47 -3.88
N ARG A 140 -7.28 10.52 -3.50
CA ARG A 140 -5.96 10.84 -4.05
C ARG A 140 -4.88 10.67 -3.00
N SER A 141 -3.68 10.39 -3.46
CA SER A 141 -2.52 10.42 -2.57
C SER A 141 -2.14 11.86 -2.21
N ASP A 142 -2.01 12.13 -0.92
CA ASP A 142 -1.48 13.38 -0.42
C ASP A 142 0.05 13.39 -0.49
N ILE A 143 0.62 14.56 -0.72
CA ILE A 143 2.06 14.76 -0.59
C ILE A 143 2.41 14.84 0.89
N ALA A 144 3.07 13.83 1.42
CA ALA A 144 3.37 13.76 2.84
C ALA A 144 4.82 13.35 3.12
N ILE A 145 5.39 13.93 4.17
CA ILE A 145 6.72 13.58 4.67
C ILE A 145 6.67 13.32 6.18
N PHE A 146 7.53 12.40 6.60
CA PHE A 146 7.85 12.20 8.01
C PHE A 146 9.25 12.75 8.27
N ARG A 147 9.37 13.59 9.31
CA ARG A 147 10.64 14.14 9.78
C ARG A 147 11.16 13.37 10.98
N PRO A 148 12.15 12.48 10.82
CA PRO A 148 12.63 11.63 11.91
C PRO A 148 13.22 12.39 13.10
N SER A 149 13.85 13.52 12.87
CA SER A 149 14.49 14.32 13.93
C SER A 149 13.53 14.89 14.97
N SER A 150 12.27 15.13 14.58
CA SER A 150 11.21 15.65 15.45
C SER A 150 10.02 14.71 15.59
N ALA A 151 10.06 13.54 14.91
CA ALA A 151 8.93 12.62 14.79
C ALA A 151 7.63 13.33 14.36
N THR A 152 7.73 14.18 13.34
CA THR A 152 6.63 15.02 12.88
C THR A 152 6.24 14.67 11.46
N TRP A 153 4.95 14.47 11.26
CA TRP A 153 4.31 14.30 9.97
C TRP A 153 3.89 15.67 9.45
N TYR A 154 4.19 15.92 8.18
CA TYR A 154 3.72 17.08 7.44
C TYR A 154 2.98 16.54 6.22
N ILE A 155 1.73 16.95 6.05
CA ILE A 155 0.83 16.44 5.01
C ILE A 155 0.26 17.64 4.27
N LEU A 156 0.41 17.66 2.96
CA LEU A 156 -0.21 18.61 2.06
C LEU A 156 -1.40 17.91 1.40
N ASN A 157 -2.59 18.20 1.89
CA ASN A 157 -3.83 17.58 1.44
C ASN A 157 -4.11 17.89 -0.03
N SER A 158 -4.47 16.87 -0.80
CA SER A 158 -4.81 16.96 -2.22
C SER A 158 -6.12 17.70 -2.46
N SER A 159 -7.10 17.55 -1.56
CA SER A 159 -8.45 18.15 -1.71
C SER A 159 -8.51 19.67 -1.62
N GLY A 160 -7.50 20.33 -1.11
CA GLY A 160 -7.58 21.80 -0.93
C GLY A 160 -6.26 22.48 -0.63
N GLY A 161 -5.14 21.73 -0.67
CA GLY A 161 -3.81 22.26 -0.43
C GLY A 161 -3.56 22.70 1.02
N SER A 162 -4.41 22.27 1.97
CA SER A 162 -4.20 22.55 3.38
C SER A 162 -3.03 21.73 3.93
N ILE A 163 -2.24 22.32 4.83
CA ILE A 163 -1.12 21.63 5.46
C ILE A 163 -1.52 21.19 6.86
N VAL A 164 -1.42 19.87 7.09
CA VAL A 164 -1.56 19.28 8.42
C VAL A 164 -0.16 19.00 8.98
N THR A 165 0.05 19.36 10.24
CA THR A 165 1.30 19.07 10.96
C THR A 165 0.94 18.33 12.24
N GLN A 166 1.47 17.12 12.40
CA GLN A 166 1.20 16.29 13.57
C GLN A 166 2.47 15.63 14.06
N GLN A 167 2.84 15.91 15.31
CA GLN A 167 3.91 15.15 15.97
C GLN A 167 3.34 13.82 16.44
N PHE A 168 3.88 12.72 15.91
CA PHE A 168 3.46 11.36 16.27
C PHE A 168 4.57 10.36 15.94
N GLY A 169 4.91 9.51 16.91
CA GLY A 169 6.03 8.58 16.82
C GLY A 169 7.24 9.01 17.64
N ALA A 170 8.39 8.43 17.34
CA ALA A 170 9.67 8.76 17.94
C ALA A 170 10.81 8.57 16.91
N THR A 171 12.00 9.10 17.24
CA THR A 171 13.21 8.84 16.44
C THR A 171 13.50 7.34 16.37
N GLY A 172 13.70 6.82 15.18
CA GLY A 172 13.96 5.39 14.93
C GLY A 172 12.71 4.54 14.68
N ASP A 173 11.52 5.11 14.81
CA ASP A 173 10.29 4.45 14.39
C ASP A 173 10.26 4.29 12.85
N VAL A 174 9.61 3.23 12.40
CA VAL A 174 9.31 2.99 10.98
C VAL A 174 7.88 3.45 10.72
N THR A 175 7.70 4.35 9.77
CA THR A 175 6.37 4.81 9.36
C THR A 175 5.63 3.73 8.58
N VAL A 176 4.38 3.50 8.93
CA VAL A 176 3.50 2.48 8.35
C VAL A 176 2.07 3.02 8.19
N PRO A 177 1.90 4.19 7.50
CA PRO A 177 0.55 4.74 7.32
C PRO A 177 -0.32 3.77 6.54
N SER A 178 -1.56 3.63 6.95
CA SER A 178 -2.58 2.81 6.29
C SER A 178 -3.92 3.03 6.96
N ASP A 179 -5.01 2.58 6.37
CA ASP A 179 -6.34 2.61 6.98
C ASP A 179 -6.52 1.41 7.92
N TYR A 180 -6.27 1.60 9.22
CA TYR A 180 -6.42 0.55 10.25
C TYR A 180 -7.80 0.55 10.91
N ASP A 181 -8.58 1.60 10.74
CA ASP A 181 -9.90 1.70 11.35
C ASP A 181 -11.07 1.57 10.36
N GLY A 182 -10.79 1.61 9.05
CA GLY A 182 -11.75 1.35 7.98
C GLY A 182 -12.62 2.55 7.63
N ASP A 183 -12.13 3.78 7.85
CA ASP A 183 -12.86 5.00 7.53
C ASP A 183 -12.56 5.56 6.13
N GLY A 184 -11.68 4.88 5.36
CA GLY A 184 -11.27 5.25 4.02
C GLY A 184 -10.11 6.25 3.98
N LYS A 185 -9.51 6.59 5.13
CA LYS A 185 -8.38 7.48 5.24
C LYS A 185 -7.17 6.75 5.82
N ALA A 186 -5.99 7.22 5.46
CA ALA A 186 -4.78 6.71 6.08
C ALA A 186 -4.64 7.24 7.51
N ASP A 187 -4.38 6.32 8.45
CA ASP A 187 -3.99 6.62 9.81
C ASP A 187 -2.51 6.98 9.90
N LEU A 188 -2.14 7.84 10.83
CA LEU A 188 -0.74 8.03 11.18
C LEU A 188 -0.28 6.83 12.00
N ALA A 189 0.58 6.00 11.45
CA ALA A 189 1.03 4.81 12.11
C ALA A 189 2.56 4.65 12.08
N VAL A 190 3.10 4.16 13.18
CA VAL A 190 4.52 3.84 13.29
C VAL A 190 4.71 2.49 13.97
N TRP A 191 5.66 1.72 13.47
CA TRP A 191 6.15 0.53 14.15
C TRP A 191 7.45 0.84 14.88
N ARG A 192 7.49 0.52 16.17
CA ARG A 192 8.65 0.73 17.05
C ARG A 192 9.33 -0.57 17.37
N SER A 193 10.48 -0.79 16.75
CA SER A 193 11.25 -2.04 16.91
C SER A 193 11.72 -2.27 18.36
N SER A 194 12.10 -1.21 19.07
CA SER A 194 12.61 -1.32 20.45
C SER A 194 11.61 -1.88 21.47
N THR A 195 10.32 -1.74 21.19
CA THR A 195 9.23 -2.24 22.04
C THR A 195 8.33 -3.24 21.32
N SER A 196 8.62 -3.54 20.05
CA SER A 196 7.79 -4.39 19.18
C SER A 196 6.32 -3.95 19.19
N SER A 197 6.08 -2.65 19.07
CA SER A 197 4.74 -2.06 19.17
C SER A 197 4.40 -1.23 17.93
N TRP A 198 3.17 -1.39 17.50
CA TRP A 198 2.49 -0.56 16.52
C TRP A 198 1.75 0.53 17.26
N ASN A 199 2.03 1.78 16.94
CA ASN A 199 1.32 2.92 17.47
C ASN A 199 0.56 3.56 16.31
N ILE A 200 -0.76 3.61 16.42
CA ILE A 200 -1.67 4.01 15.36
C ILE A 200 -2.55 5.13 15.88
N ARG A 201 -2.50 6.29 15.26
CA ARG A 201 -3.40 7.41 15.52
C ARG A 201 -4.49 7.39 14.46
N GLN A 202 -5.67 6.97 14.90
CA GLN A 202 -6.83 6.79 14.02
C GLN A 202 -7.29 8.12 13.42
N SER A 203 -7.60 8.11 12.13
CA SER A 203 -8.09 9.27 11.38
C SER A 203 -9.51 9.65 11.75
N SER A 204 -10.36 8.64 12.04
CA SER A 204 -11.77 8.83 12.35
C SER A 204 -12.04 9.62 13.61
N ASP A 205 -11.24 9.45 14.68
CA ASP A 205 -11.50 10.06 15.99
C ASP A 205 -10.25 10.69 16.64
N GLY A 206 -9.07 10.53 16.04
CA GLY A 206 -7.80 11.05 16.54
C GLY A 206 -7.25 10.30 17.77
N ASN A 207 -7.87 9.20 18.19
CA ASN A 207 -7.39 8.38 19.29
C ASN A 207 -6.13 7.58 18.89
N THR A 208 -5.33 7.26 19.89
CA THR A 208 -4.14 6.42 19.67
C THR A 208 -4.39 5.00 20.19
N ARG A 209 -4.25 4.04 19.29
CA ARG A 209 -4.20 2.60 19.62
C ARG A 209 -2.75 2.15 19.65
N THR A 210 -2.36 1.35 20.64
CA THR A 210 -1.08 0.66 20.69
C THR A 210 -1.30 -0.84 20.65
N GLN A 211 -0.67 -1.52 19.70
CA GLN A 211 -0.72 -2.97 19.53
C GLN A 211 0.68 -3.56 19.63
N SER A 212 0.92 -4.42 20.62
CA SER A 212 2.16 -5.21 20.67
C SER A 212 2.07 -6.36 19.69
N TRP A 213 2.98 -6.39 18.71
CA TRP A 213 3.03 -7.46 17.69
C TRP A 213 4.40 -7.52 17.05
N GLY A 214 4.94 -8.72 16.84
CA GLY A 214 6.27 -8.92 16.31
C GLY A 214 7.38 -8.95 17.37
N ILE A 215 8.61 -8.94 16.90
CA ILE A 215 9.84 -8.80 17.72
C ILE A 215 10.74 -7.72 17.10
N SER A 216 11.72 -7.25 17.83
CA SER A 216 12.56 -6.09 17.43
C SER A 216 13.28 -6.22 16.08
N THR A 217 13.49 -7.44 15.59
CA THR A 217 14.17 -7.73 14.31
C THR A 217 13.21 -7.92 13.14
N ASP A 218 11.91 -7.94 13.40
CA ASP A 218 10.91 -8.14 12.37
C ASP A 218 10.80 -6.88 11.46
N LYS A 219 10.34 -7.06 10.25
CA LYS A 219 9.98 -5.98 9.31
C LYS A 219 8.47 -5.82 9.31
N PRO A 220 7.93 -4.60 9.45
CA PRO A 220 6.50 -4.39 9.31
C PRO A 220 6.08 -4.61 7.85
N VAL A 221 4.95 -5.29 7.67
CA VAL A 221 4.35 -5.63 6.37
C VAL A 221 2.82 -5.52 6.47
N PRO A 222 2.30 -4.31 6.77
CA PRO A 222 0.85 -4.12 6.88
C PRO A 222 0.15 -4.44 5.54
N GLY A 223 -1.11 -4.83 5.61
CA GLY A 223 -1.98 -5.12 4.48
C GLY A 223 -3.31 -5.68 4.96
N ASP A 224 -4.33 -5.68 4.13
CA ASP A 224 -5.60 -6.33 4.44
C ASP A 224 -5.54 -7.81 4.00
N TYR A 225 -5.08 -8.68 4.89
CA TYR A 225 -4.90 -10.12 4.60
C TYR A 225 -6.17 -10.93 4.79
N ASP A 226 -7.15 -10.42 5.54
CA ASP A 226 -8.40 -11.13 5.77
C ASP A 226 -9.59 -10.61 4.94
N GLY A 227 -9.42 -9.46 4.26
CA GLY A 227 -10.38 -8.91 3.31
C GLY A 227 -11.56 -8.19 3.97
N ASP A 228 -11.36 -7.61 5.16
CA ASP A 228 -12.41 -6.88 5.87
C ASP A 228 -12.46 -5.38 5.56
N GLY A 229 -11.55 -4.90 4.69
CA GLY A 229 -11.41 -3.50 4.31
C GLY A 229 -10.58 -2.69 5.28
N LYS A 230 -9.92 -3.31 6.27
CA LYS A 230 -9.01 -2.67 7.21
C LYS A 230 -7.62 -3.26 7.10
N THR A 231 -6.65 -2.46 7.39
CA THR A 231 -5.27 -2.93 7.42
C THR A 231 -4.99 -3.78 8.65
N ASP A 232 -4.45 -4.97 8.43
CA ASP A 232 -3.97 -5.87 9.45
C ASP A 232 -2.56 -5.48 9.92
N VAL A 233 -2.29 -5.72 11.20
CA VAL A 233 -0.95 -5.59 11.76
C VAL A 233 -0.16 -6.85 11.42
N ALA A 234 0.89 -6.72 10.61
CA ALA A 234 1.67 -7.85 10.17
C ALA A 234 3.17 -7.58 10.16
N CYS A 235 3.95 -8.60 10.48
CA CYS A 235 5.42 -8.57 10.49
C CYS A 235 6.00 -9.73 9.70
N TRP A 236 7.06 -9.48 8.93
CA TRP A 236 7.89 -10.53 8.36
C TRP A 236 9.14 -10.74 9.22
N ARG A 237 9.29 -11.95 9.71
CA ARG A 237 10.46 -12.37 10.51
C ARG A 237 11.50 -13.00 9.63
N THR A 238 12.63 -12.31 9.46
CA THR A 238 13.70 -12.78 8.59
C THR A 238 14.45 -13.99 9.12
N SER A 239 14.42 -14.26 10.43
CA SER A 239 15.12 -15.40 11.03
C SER A 239 14.51 -16.77 10.69
N ASP A 240 13.21 -16.80 10.38
CA ASP A 240 12.47 -18.02 10.03
C ASP A 240 11.64 -17.88 8.76
N ASN A 241 11.78 -16.76 8.04
CA ASN A 241 11.05 -16.42 6.82
C ASN A 241 9.53 -16.45 6.98
N THR A 242 9.02 -16.10 8.15
CA THR A 242 7.60 -16.25 8.47
C THR A 242 6.92 -14.88 8.59
N TRP A 243 5.78 -14.78 7.92
CA TRP A 243 4.85 -13.67 8.01
C TRP A 243 3.90 -13.96 9.16
N TYR A 244 3.90 -13.10 10.18
CA TYR A 244 3.01 -13.15 11.33
C TYR A 244 1.97 -12.07 11.19
N ILE A 245 0.71 -12.45 11.01
CA ILE A 245 -0.41 -11.56 10.73
C ILE A 245 -1.40 -11.61 11.90
N LEU A 246 -1.84 -10.45 12.34
CA LEU A 246 -2.91 -10.27 13.33
C LEU A 246 -4.09 -9.63 12.63
N ASN A 247 -5.11 -10.42 12.35
CA ASN A 247 -6.30 -10.02 11.61
C ASN A 247 -7.12 -8.95 12.35
N SER A 248 -7.50 -7.90 11.64
CA SER A 248 -8.27 -6.75 12.16
C SER A 248 -9.70 -7.14 12.50
N SER A 249 -10.35 -7.99 11.69
CA SER A 249 -11.76 -8.36 11.83
C SER A 249 -12.09 -9.12 13.11
N ASN A 250 -11.19 -9.96 13.60
CA ASN A 250 -11.49 -10.91 14.68
C ASN A 250 -10.35 -11.16 15.65
N SER A 251 -9.20 -10.48 15.47
CA SER A 251 -7.99 -10.65 16.27
C SER A 251 -7.40 -12.07 16.24
N THR A 252 -7.74 -12.88 15.24
CA THR A 252 -7.07 -14.16 15.02
C THR A 252 -5.68 -13.94 14.43
N THR A 253 -4.80 -14.92 14.63
CA THR A 253 -3.43 -14.85 14.14
C THR A 253 -3.16 -15.92 13.10
N SER A 254 -2.37 -15.57 12.08
CA SER A 254 -1.85 -16.53 11.11
C SER A 254 -0.35 -16.42 10.99
N ALA A 255 0.30 -17.52 10.58
CA ALA A 255 1.72 -17.59 10.32
C ALA A 255 1.95 -18.30 8.99
N ILE A 256 2.62 -17.61 8.06
CA ILE A 256 2.88 -18.11 6.70
C ILE A 256 4.39 -18.06 6.45
N THR A 257 5.03 -19.21 6.30
CA THR A 257 6.45 -19.27 5.93
C THR A 257 6.60 -19.01 4.44
N TRP A 258 7.24 -17.87 4.10
CA TRP A 258 7.42 -17.44 2.71
C TRP A 258 8.61 -16.49 2.56
N GLY A 259 9.43 -16.72 1.53
CA GLY A 259 10.62 -15.93 1.24
C GLY A 259 11.92 -16.60 1.66
N ASP A 260 13.02 -15.88 1.41
CA ASP A 260 14.39 -16.24 1.82
C ASP A 260 15.06 -15.00 2.43
N GLN A 261 15.48 -15.10 3.68
CA GLN A 261 15.97 -13.99 4.52
C GLN A 261 17.13 -13.19 3.92
N SER A 262 17.95 -13.80 3.07
CA SER A 262 19.24 -13.21 2.69
C SER A 262 19.12 -12.13 1.58
N THR A 263 18.14 -12.24 0.72
CA THR A 263 18.06 -11.41 -0.50
C THR A 263 16.68 -10.92 -0.87
N ASP A 264 15.66 -11.38 -0.15
CA ASP A 264 14.28 -11.06 -0.46
C ASP A 264 13.87 -9.71 0.12
N LYS A 265 13.12 -8.93 -0.64
CA LYS A 265 12.39 -7.72 -0.23
C LYS A 265 10.91 -8.05 -0.22
N THR A 266 10.21 -7.64 0.82
CA THR A 266 8.75 -7.81 0.92
C THR A 266 8.06 -6.89 -0.07
N VAL A 267 7.09 -7.42 -0.80
CA VAL A 267 6.35 -6.74 -1.86
C VAL A 267 4.90 -7.22 -1.89
N GLN A 268 4.29 -7.26 -0.71
CA GLN A 268 2.88 -7.64 -0.56
C GLN A 268 1.97 -6.78 -1.43
N GLY A 269 0.86 -7.34 -1.89
CA GLY A 269 -0.11 -6.69 -2.76
C GLY A 269 -1.20 -7.65 -3.17
N ASP A 270 -2.34 -7.18 -3.66
CA ASP A 270 -3.36 -8.02 -4.26
C ASP A 270 -2.97 -8.34 -5.73
N TYR A 271 -2.37 -9.49 -5.96
CA TYR A 271 -1.89 -9.92 -7.28
C TYR A 271 -2.86 -10.85 -8.01
N ASP A 272 -3.97 -11.22 -7.37
CA ASP A 272 -4.97 -12.10 -7.98
C ASP A 272 -6.41 -11.53 -7.95
N ALA A 273 -6.57 -10.29 -7.47
CA ALA A 273 -7.80 -9.51 -7.46
C ALA A 273 -8.93 -10.13 -6.61
N ASP A 274 -8.58 -10.83 -5.52
CA ASP A 274 -9.56 -11.39 -4.61
C ASP A 274 -9.97 -10.43 -3.48
N GLY A 275 -9.36 -9.22 -3.45
CA GLY A 275 -9.60 -8.18 -2.45
C GLY A 275 -8.82 -8.39 -1.16
N LYS A 276 -7.81 -9.27 -1.17
CA LYS A 276 -6.92 -9.51 -0.04
C LYS A 276 -5.47 -9.31 -0.43
N THR A 277 -4.68 -8.95 0.55
CA THR A 277 -3.24 -8.85 0.38
C THR A 277 -2.59 -10.23 0.24
N ASP A 278 -1.85 -10.45 -0.85
CA ASP A 278 -1.01 -11.62 -1.05
C ASP A 278 0.34 -11.48 -0.34
N VAL A 279 0.82 -12.58 0.20
CA VAL A 279 2.19 -12.66 0.73
C VAL A 279 3.17 -12.77 -0.44
N ALA A 280 4.03 -11.77 -0.60
CA ALA A 280 4.92 -11.71 -1.74
C ALA A 280 6.32 -11.18 -1.38
N VAL A 281 7.32 -11.73 -2.05
CA VAL A 281 8.72 -11.26 -1.98
C VAL A 281 9.32 -11.13 -3.36
N TRP A 282 10.18 -10.14 -3.51
CA TRP A 282 11.05 -9.99 -4.68
C TRP A 282 12.49 -10.33 -4.29
N ARG A 283 13.09 -11.25 -5.06
CA ARG A 283 14.46 -11.72 -4.81
C ARG A 283 15.47 -10.93 -5.59
N ASP A 284 16.25 -10.10 -4.90
CA ASP A 284 17.21 -9.19 -5.51
C ASP A 284 18.28 -9.89 -6.35
N THR A 285 18.76 -11.07 -5.93
CA THR A 285 19.82 -11.80 -6.65
C THR A 285 19.40 -12.34 -8.01
N THR A 286 18.11 -12.58 -8.22
CA THR A 286 17.57 -13.20 -9.43
C THR A 286 16.58 -12.33 -10.18
N GLY A 287 16.08 -11.25 -9.56
CA GLY A 287 15.01 -10.43 -10.11
C GLY A 287 13.66 -11.15 -10.19
N VAL A 288 13.43 -12.18 -9.37
CA VAL A 288 12.20 -12.99 -9.42
C VAL A 288 11.25 -12.59 -8.29
N TRP A 289 10.00 -12.38 -8.65
CA TRP A 289 8.87 -12.21 -7.75
C TRP A 289 8.31 -13.57 -7.37
N TYR A 290 8.15 -13.84 -6.09
CA TYR A 290 7.50 -15.02 -5.56
C TYR A 290 6.27 -14.59 -4.80
N ILE A 291 5.09 -14.92 -5.31
CA ILE A 291 3.79 -14.50 -4.81
C ILE A 291 3.04 -15.74 -4.35
N ARG A 292 2.53 -15.72 -3.13
CA ARG A 292 1.61 -16.72 -2.61
C ARG A 292 0.23 -16.10 -2.55
N LYS A 293 -0.62 -16.54 -3.46
CA LYS A 293 -1.98 -16.02 -3.62
C LYS A 293 -2.82 -16.29 -2.38
N SER A 294 -3.59 -15.29 -1.98
CA SER A 294 -4.52 -15.37 -0.84
C SER A 294 -5.72 -16.26 -1.14
N SER A 295 -6.22 -16.23 -2.39
CA SER A 295 -7.42 -16.96 -2.81
C SER A 295 -7.34 -18.48 -2.69
N ASP A 296 -6.19 -19.07 -3.02
CA ASP A 296 -6.03 -20.54 -3.08
C ASP A 296 -4.69 -21.06 -2.50
N GLY A 297 -3.81 -20.15 -2.06
CA GLY A 297 -2.49 -20.47 -1.55
C GLY A 297 -1.49 -20.94 -2.61
N SER A 298 -1.83 -20.88 -3.89
CA SER A 298 -0.93 -21.27 -4.97
C SER A 298 0.24 -20.28 -5.12
N MET A 299 1.35 -20.79 -5.65
CA MET A 299 2.53 -19.97 -5.93
C MET A 299 2.51 -19.46 -7.37
N ARG A 300 2.76 -18.16 -7.54
CA ARG A 300 3.14 -17.53 -8.81
C ARG A 300 4.59 -17.08 -8.71
N ALA A 301 5.39 -17.28 -9.78
CA ALA A 301 6.76 -16.80 -9.85
C ALA A 301 7.01 -16.13 -11.21
N ASP A 302 7.43 -14.87 -11.17
CA ASP A 302 7.68 -14.06 -12.37
C ASP A 302 9.07 -13.46 -12.34
N ALA A 303 9.83 -13.67 -13.41
CA ALA A 303 11.13 -13.04 -13.57
C ALA A 303 10.96 -11.61 -14.11
N TRP A 304 11.12 -10.61 -13.24
CA TRP A 304 11.03 -9.20 -13.60
C TRP A 304 11.90 -8.34 -12.69
N GLY A 305 12.85 -7.65 -13.29
CA GLY A 305 13.87 -6.90 -12.58
C GLY A 305 15.25 -7.56 -12.65
N GLN A 306 16.23 -6.94 -12.01
CA GLN A 306 17.60 -7.43 -11.87
C GLN A 306 18.20 -6.98 -10.55
N HIS A 307 19.33 -7.56 -10.18
CA HIS A 307 20.07 -7.17 -8.99
C HIS A 307 20.32 -5.65 -8.94
N GLY A 308 20.03 -5.05 -7.79
CA GLY A 308 20.18 -3.62 -7.54
C GLY A 308 18.93 -2.77 -7.86
N ASP A 309 17.89 -3.36 -8.46
CA ASP A 309 16.62 -2.66 -8.65
C ASP A 309 15.92 -2.42 -7.30
N THR A 310 15.03 -1.44 -7.27
CA THR A 310 14.08 -1.22 -6.17
C THR A 310 12.70 -1.69 -6.63
N PRO A 311 12.10 -2.72 -6.01
CA PRO A 311 10.73 -3.09 -6.33
C PRO A 311 9.77 -1.99 -5.85
N VAL A 312 8.81 -1.67 -6.68
CA VAL A 312 7.81 -0.60 -6.47
C VAL A 312 6.44 -1.06 -7.00
N PRO A 313 5.91 -2.21 -6.51
CA PRO A 313 4.65 -2.74 -7.00
C PRO A 313 3.50 -1.76 -6.71
N ALA A 314 2.60 -1.60 -7.67
CA ALA A 314 1.39 -0.79 -7.54
C ALA A 314 0.55 -0.90 -8.82
N PRO A 315 -0.72 -0.49 -8.85
CA PRO A 315 -1.56 -0.53 -10.06
C PRO A 315 -1.29 0.66 -10.99
N TYR A 316 -0.20 0.61 -11.75
CA TYR A 316 0.20 1.70 -12.68
C TYR A 316 -0.67 1.83 -13.91
N ARG A 317 -1.30 0.74 -14.36
CA ARG A 317 -2.05 0.70 -15.62
C ARG A 317 -3.28 -0.17 -15.51
N ARG A 318 -4.26 0.20 -16.29
CA ARG A 318 -5.48 -0.57 -16.55
C ARG A 318 -5.61 -0.88 -18.02
#